data_92826523aaf4e8458d39fb48652fe316
#
_entry.id   92826523aaf4e8458d39fb48652fe316
#
_cell.length_a   1.000
_cell.length_b   1.000
_cell.length_c   1.000
_cell.angle_alpha   90.00
_cell.angle_beta   90.00
_cell.angle_gamma   90.00
#
_symmetry.space_group_name_H-M   'P 1'
#
loop_
_entity.id
_entity.type
_entity.pdbx_description
1 polymer ?
#
loop_
_entity_poly.entity_id
_entity_poly.type
_entity_poly.pdbx_seq_one_letter_code
_entity_poly.pdbx_strand_id
1 'polypeptide(L)'
;MVIDDVQQTLLRAPADPAGGIHRILVAFDGSAGAWAALGRAIEVAVANRALLTLAAVAEEPLALWMGFGGMTVPYTREMMRTQVESAMRRHLAEARDEVPATVSVTTQLLHGRPARVLAALAEEGAYDLVVTGPRPVGRLGRLLRRSVTHRLLSRTHTSVLAVKAG
;
A
#
# COMPACT_ATOMS: atom_id res chain seq x y z
N MET A 1 -9.07 24.81 6.18
CA MET A 1 -9.04 24.14 7.50
C MET A 1 -10.29 23.30 7.79
N VAL A 2 -11.11 22.98 6.79
CA VAL A 2 -12.35 22.17 6.96
C VAL A 2 -12.29 20.84 6.19
N ILE A 3 -11.28 20.63 5.35
CA ILE A 3 -11.14 19.43 4.48
C ILE A 3 -10.51 18.26 5.25
N ASP A 4 -9.68 18.53 6.28
CA ASP A 4 -9.00 17.49 7.09
C ASP A 4 -9.98 16.73 8.01
N ASP A 5 -10.99 17.39 8.52
CA ASP A 5 -11.94 16.81 9.48
C ASP A 5 -12.93 15.83 8.83
N VAL A 6 -13.32 16.10 7.58
CA VAL A 6 -14.21 15.22 6.81
C VAL A 6 -13.47 13.94 6.38
N GLN A 7 -12.18 14.05 6.03
CA GLN A 7 -11.36 12.87 5.71
C GLN A 7 -11.09 12.01 6.95
N GLN A 8 -10.86 12.58 8.12
CA GLN A 8 -10.71 11.84 9.37
C GLN A 8 -12.02 11.16 9.82
N THR A 9 -13.17 11.78 9.56
CA THR A 9 -14.48 11.19 9.90
C THR A 9 -14.81 10.01 8.98
N LEU A 10 -14.46 10.06 7.69
CA LEU A 10 -14.63 8.94 6.75
C LEU A 10 -13.67 7.76 7.05
N LEU A 11 -12.52 8.04 7.68
CA LEU A 11 -11.56 7.02 8.10
C LEU A 11 -11.98 6.26 9.38
N ARG A 12 -12.99 6.74 10.09
CA ARG A 12 -13.36 6.25 11.43
C ARG A 12 -14.71 5.55 11.52
N ALA A 13 -15.34 5.27 10.38
CA ALA A 13 -16.58 4.47 10.41
C ALA A 13 -16.25 3.05 10.91
N PRO A 14 -16.92 2.57 11.97
CA PRO A 14 -16.69 1.22 12.48
C PRO A 14 -17.03 0.19 11.41
N ALA A 15 -16.27 -0.93 11.40
CA ALA A 15 -16.61 -2.09 10.59
C ALA A 15 -18.07 -2.48 10.84
N ASP A 16 -18.81 -2.76 9.77
CA ASP A 16 -20.21 -3.14 9.88
C ASP A 16 -20.31 -4.51 10.61
N PRO A 17 -21.06 -4.60 11.71
CA PRO A 17 -21.27 -5.85 12.40
C PRO A 17 -21.96 -6.94 11.54
N ALA A 18 -22.51 -6.59 10.39
CA ALA A 18 -23.08 -7.53 9.41
C ALA A 18 -22.04 -8.29 8.57
N GLY A 19 -20.71 -8.05 8.75
CA GLY A 19 -19.65 -8.84 8.13
C GLY A 19 -19.41 -8.56 6.65
N GLY A 20 -19.88 -7.42 6.11
CA GLY A 20 -19.63 -6.99 4.74
C GLY A 20 -18.20 -6.43 4.53
N ILE A 21 -17.71 -6.45 3.28
CA ILE A 21 -16.48 -5.77 2.89
C ILE A 21 -16.83 -4.37 2.39
N HIS A 22 -16.56 -3.34 3.19
CA HIS A 22 -16.89 -1.96 2.88
C HIS A 22 -15.65 -1.10 2.60
N ARG A 23 -14.50 -1.50 3.11
CA ARG A 23 -13.25 -0.73 3.00
C ARG A 23 -12.10 -1.66 2.65
N ILE A 24 -11.51 -1.43 1.49
CA ILE A 24 -10.42 -2.26 0.95
C ILE A 24 -9.15 -1.42 0.86
N LEU A 25 -8.06 -1.93 1.45
CA LEU A 25 -6.73 -1.37 1.32
C LEU A 25 -5.91 -2.19 0.33
N VAL A 26 -5.37 -1.56 -0.71
CA VAL A 26 -4.46 -2.20 -1.66
C VAL A 26 -3.04 -1.73 -1.42
N ALA A 27 -2.14 -2.66 -1.12
CA ALA A 27 -0.71 -2.38 -1.06
C ALA A 27 -0.16 -2.30 -2.49
N PHE A 28 0.21 -1.10 -2.93
CA PHE A 28 0.58 -0.82 -4.31
C PHE A 28 2.00 -0.27 -4.43
N ASP A 29 2.84 -0.91 -5.24
CA ASP A 29 4.23 -0.49 -5.47
C ASP A 29 4.59 -0.40 -6.97
N GLY A 30 3.59 -0.48 -7.85
CA GLY A 30 3.76 -0.45 -9.30
C GLY A 30 4.27 -1.76 -9.92
N SER A 31 4.51 -2.81 -9.12
CA SER A 31 4.92 -4.13 -9.64
C SER A 31 3.78 -4.86 -10.35
N ALA A 32 4.10 -5.83 -11.21
CA ALA A 32 3.09 -6.68 -11.86
C ALA A 32 2.18 -7.38 -10.84
N GLY A 33 2.73 -7.78 -9.68
CA GLY A 33 1.93 -8.34 -8.59
C GLY A 33 0.98 -7.32 -7.97
N ALA A 34 1.39 -6.07 -7.83
CA ALA A 34 0.53 -5.00 -7.33
C ALA A 34 -0.61 -4.69 -8.32
N TRP A 35 -0.35 -4.71 -9.62
CA TRP A 35 -1.38 -4.57 -10.65
C TRP A 35 -2.40 -5.72 -10.62
N ALA A 36 -1.94 -6.96 -10.46
CA ALA A 36 -2.83 -8.12 -10.28
C ALA A 36 -3.68 -7.98 -9.00
N ALA A 37 -3.08 -7.49 -7.91
CA ALA A 37 -3.80 -7.22 -6.67
C ALA A 37 -4.88 -6.14 -6.85
N LEU A 38 -4.56 -5.06 -7.57
CA LEU A 38 -5.51 -4.00 -7.90
C LEU A 38 -6.71 -4.54 -8.68
N GLY A 39 -6.49 -5.33 -9.72
CA GLY A 39 -7.57 -5.95 -10.49
C GLY A 39 -8.53 -6.75 -9.61
N ARG A 40 -8.00 -7.58 -8.71
CA ARG A 40 -8.81 -8.34 -7.75
C ARG A 40 -9.53 -7.46 -6.73
N ALA A 41 -8.86 -6.41 -6.25
CA ALA A 41 -9.48 -5.47 -5.33
C ALA A 41 -10.65 -4.72 -5.98
N ILE A 42 -10.53 -4.34 -7.25
CA ILE A 42 -11.62 -3.71 -8.02
C ILE A 42 -12.81 -4.66 -8.14
N GLU A 43 -12.60 -5.94 -8.50
CA GLU A 43 -13.67 -6.93 -8.57
C GLU A 43 -14.43 -7.04 -7.24
N VAL A 44 -13.71 -7.13 -6.11
CA VAL A 44 -14.30 -7.18 -4.77
C VAL A 44 -15.02 -5.87 -4.43
N ALA A 45 -14.42 -4.71 -4.76
CA ALA A 45 -15.01 -3.42 -4.49
C ALA A 45 -16.33 -3.21 -5.25
N VAL A 46 -16.40 -3.60 -6.54
CA VAL A 46 -17.61 -3.53 -7.34
C VAL A 46 -18.69 -4.43 -6.75
N ALA A 47 -18.36 -5.68 -6.42
CA ALA A 47 -19.33 -6.66 -5.89
C ALA A 47 -19.92 -6.25 -4.53
N ASN A 48 -19.14 -5.55 -3.69
CA ASN A 48 -19.53 -5.16 -2.34
C ASN A 48 -19.90 -3.67 -2.20
N ARG A 49 -19.76 -2.86 -3.26
CA ARG A 49 -19.85 -1.40 -3.21
C ARG A 49 -18.88 -0.79 -2.20
N ALA A 50 -17.69 -1.35 -2.11
CA ALA A 50 -16.68 -0.97 -1.14
C ALA A 50 -15.88 0.26 -1.59
N LEU A 51 -15.35 1.00 -0.61
CA LEU A 51 -14.38 2.06 -0.81
C LEU A 51 -12.99 1.45 -1.01
N LEU A 52 -12.24 1.95 -1.98
CA LEU A 52 -10.89 1.48 -2.29
C LEU A 52 -9.85 2.52 -1.88
N THR A 53 -8.81 2.09 -1.17
CA THR A 53 -7.64 2.91 -0.86
C THR A 53 -6.39 2.25 -1.44
N LEU A 54 -5.69 2.98 -2.32
CA LEU A 54 -4.41 2.55 -2.88
C LEU A 54 -3.29 3.15 -2.03
N ALA A 55 -2.51 2.33 -1.34
CA ALA A 55 -1.41 2.78 -0.49
C ALA A 55 -0.06 2.36 -1.06
N ALA A 56 0.80 3.33 -1.35
CA ALA A 56 2.20 3.12 -1.66
C ALA A 56 3.07 3.50 -0.47
N VAL A 57 4.16 2.78 -0.26
CA VAL A 57 5.11 3.06 0.82
C VAL A 57 6.47 3.37 0.24
N ALA A 58 6.92 4.60 0.43
CA ALA A 58 8.29 5.01 0.13
C ALA A 58 9.22 4.47 1.23
N GLU A 59 9.97 3.43 0.89
CA GLU A 59 10.98 2.84 1.79
C GLU A 59 12.32 3.54 1.55
N GLU A 60 13.02 3.95 2.61
CA GLU A 60 14.38 4.47 2.47
C GLU A 60 15.30 3.35 1.96
N PRO A 61 16.03 3.56 0.85
CA PRO A 61 16.92 2.55 0.31
C PRO A 61 18.00 2.15 1.32
N LEU A 62 18.16 0.85 1.59
CA LEU A 62 19.16 0.31 2.52
C LEU A 62 20.60 0.71 2.14
N ALA A 63 20.86 0.92 0.87
CA ALA A 63 22.15 1.39 0.35
C ALA A 63 22.59 2.75 0.92
N LEU A 64 21.65 3.57 1.39
CA LEU A 64 21.96 4.82 2.08
C LEU A 64 22.51 4.60 3.50
N TRP A 65 22.23 3.44 4.09
CA TRP A 65 22.75 3.05 5.43
C TRP A 65 24.11 2.37 5.34
N MET A 66 24.39 1.67 4.24
CA MET A 66 25.66 0.99 3.99
C MET A 66 26.61 1.93 3.24
N GLY A 67 26.95 3.07 3.87
CA GLY A 67 27.75 4.10 3.25
C GLY A 67 28.98 3.55 2.54
N PHE A 68 29.09 3.79 1.24
CA PHE A 68 30.36 3.74 0.57
C PHE A 68 31.27 4.80 1.23
N GLY A 69 32.14 4.40 2.15
CA GLY A 69 33.25 5.20 2.65
C GLY A 69 32.87 6.52 3.35
N GLY A 70 31.86 6.58 4.20
CA GLY A 70 31.69 7.70 5.16
C GLY A 70 31.30 9.08 4.59
N MET A 71 31.08 9.23 3.29
CA MET A 71 30.66 10.49 2.66
C MET A 71 29.35 10.33 1.87
N THR A 72 28.25 10.10 2.57
CA THR A 72 26.95 10.34 1.96
C THR A 72 26.68 11.83 1.98
N VAL A 73 26.82 12.48 0.85
CA VAL A 73 26.46 13.89 0.68
C VAL A 73 24.96 14.02 0.98
N PRO A 74 24.54 14.89 1.92
CA PRO A 74 23.12 15.08 2.27
C PRO A 74 22.21 15.33 1.06
N TYR A 75 22.75 16.00 0.05
CA TYR A 75 22.10 16.27 -1.23
C TYR A 75 21.68 15.01 -2.00
N THR A 76 22.47 13.93 -1.94
CA THR A 76 22.17 12.67 -2.64
C THR A 76 20.99 11.93 -2.01
N ARG A 77 20.88 11.99 -0.69
CA ARG A 77 19.77 11.35 0.05
C ARG A 77 18.44 12.03 -0.28
N GLU A 78 18.39 13.35 -0.24
CA GLU A 78 17.17 14.11 -0.53
C GLU A 78 16.73 13.92 -1.98
N MET A 79 17.67 13.93 -2.93
CA MET A 79 17.37 13.70 -4.34
C MET A 79 16.81 12.29 -4.58
N MET A 80 17.40 11.26 -3.97
CA MET A 80 16.90 9.88 -4.08
C MET A 80 15.50 9.73 -3.44
N ARG A 81 15.26 10.35 -2.30
CA ARG A 81 13.96 10.37 -1.66
C ARG A 81 12.90 11.00 -2.56
N THR A 82 13.18 12.18 -3.11
CA THR A 82 12.29 12.89 -4.04
C THR A 82 12.00 12.05 -5.28
N GLN A 83 12.99 11.36 -5.85
CA GLN A 83 12.79 10.46 -6.99
C GLN A 83 11.88 9.28 -6.65
N VAL A 84 12.09 8.62 -5.51
CA VAL A 84 11.25 7.51 -5.07
C VAL A 84 9.82 7.96 -4.84
N GLU A 85 9.62 9.07 -4.14
CA GLU A 85 8.29 9.63 -3.89
C GLU A 85 7.58 10.01 -5.19
N SER A 86 8.28 10.66 -6.12
CA SER A 86 7.72 11.04 -7.42
C SER A 86 7.31 9.82 -8.25
N ALA A 87 8.11 8.75 -8.23
CA ALA A 87 7.78 7.50 -8.90
C ALA A 87 6.54 6.84 -8.27
N MET A 88 6.46 6.79 -6.95
CA MET A 88 5.30 6.21 -6.25
C MET A 88 4.02 7.01 -6.49
N ARG A 89 4.09 8.35 -6.48
CA ARG A 89 2.94 9.21 -6.80
C ARG A 89 2.43 8.97 -8.22
N ARG A 90 3.35 8.84 -9.19
CA ARG A 90 2.98 8.52 -10.58
C ARG A 90 2.29 7.17 -10.68
N HIS A 91 2.85 6.12 -10.07
CA HIS A 91 2.23 4.80 -10.06
C HIS A 91 0.84 4.81 -9.39
N LEU A 92 0.67 5.58 -8.30
CA LEU A 92 -0.64 5.73 -7.67
C LEU A 92 -1.65 6.45 -8.57
N ALA A 93 -1.21 7.47 -9.32
CA ALA A 93 -2.06 8.17 -10.29
C ALA A 93 -2.49 7.23 -11.42
N GLU A 94 -1.55 6.52 -12.03
CA GLU A 94 -1.81 5.51 -13.06
C GLU A 94 -2.81 4.44 -12.55
N ALA A 95 -2.57 3.93 -11.34
CA ALA A 95 -3.44 2.93 -10.73
C ALA A 95 -4.86 3.45 -10.45
N ARG A 96 -4.97 4.72 -10.04
CA ARG A 96 -6.25 5.37 -9.79
C ARG A 96 -7.06 5.50 -11.09
N ASP A 97 -6.40 5.83 -12.20
CA ASP A 97 -7.05 6.02 -13.49
C ASP A 97 -7.60 4.70 -14.08
N GLU A 98 -7.08 3.55 -13.65
CA GLU A 98 -7.59 2.22 -14.00
C GLU A 98 -8.83 1.79 -13.18
N VAL A 99 -9.14 2.51 -12.08
CA VAL A 99 -10.30 2.18 -11.25
C VAL A 99 -11.57 2.71 -11.90
N PRO A 100 -12.61 1.87 -12.15
CA PRO A 100 -13.86 2.31 -12.71
C PRO A 100 -14.51 3.44 -11.91
N ALA A 101 -15.15 4.39 -12.60
CA ALA A 101 -15.82 5.54 -11.97
C ALA A 101 -16.94 5.15 -10.97
N THR A 102 -17.41 3.90 -11.03
CA THR A 102 -18.39 3.35 -10.08
C THR A 102 -17.81 3.00 -8.73
N VAL A 103 -16.48 2.97 -8.59
CA VAL A 103 -15.76 2.65 -7.35
C VAL A 103 -15.11 3.93 -6.80
N SER A 104 -15.47 4.31 -5.60
CA SER A 104 -14.79 5.41 -4.90
C SER A 104 -13.38 4.99 -4.52
N VAL A 105 -12.38 5.74 -4.98
CA VAL A 105 -10.95 5.43 -4.75
C VAL A 105 -10.21 6.61 -4.17
N THR A 106 -9.36 6.34 -3.18
CA THR A 106 -8.39 7.29 -2.61
C THR A 106 -6.98 6.76 -2.75
N THR A 107 -5.98 7.65 -2.75
CA THR A 107 -4.57 7.28 -2.84
C THR A 107 -3.81 7.83 -1.64
N GLN A 108 -2.89 7.05 -1.07
CA GLN A 108 -2.03 7.45 0.03
C GLN A 108 -0.57 7.09 -0.24
N LEU A 109 0.32 8.05 -0.05
CA LEU A 109 1.76 7.81 -0.04
C LEU A 109 2.25 7.86 1.40
N LEU A 110 2.81 6.76 1.86
CA LEU A 110 3.29 6.54 3.21
C LEU A 110 4.81 6.39 3.23
N HIS A 111 5.42 6.60 4.39
CA HIS A 111 6.86 6.48 4.58
C HIS A 111 7.18 5.45 5.65
N GLY A 112 8.23 4.66 5.43
CA GLY A 112 8.73 3.71 6.41
C GLY A 112 8.80 2.27 5.92
N ARG A 113 8.71 1.31 6.84
CA ARG A 113 8.75 -0.13 6.52
C ARG A 113 7.38 -0.61 6.07
N PRO A 114 7.20 -1.08 4.82
CA PRO A 114 5.90 -1.35 4.22
C PRO A 114 4.96 -2.18 5.11
N ALA A 115 5.41 -3.34 5.58
CA ALA A 115 4.56 -4.21 6.38
C ALA A 115 4.08 -3.58 7.70
N ARG A 116 4.89 -2.71 8.31
CA ARG A 116 4.53 -2.03 9.56
C ARG A 116 3.52 -0.92 9.31
N VAL A 117 3.80 -0.09 8.30
CA VAL A 117 2.98 1.08 8.00
C VAL A 117 1.62 0.66 7.45
N LEU A 118 1.59 -0.35 6.57
CA LEU A 118 0.34 -0.88 6.03
C LEU A 118 -0.50 -1.60 7.09
N ALA A 119 0.13 -2.32 8.04
CA ALA A 119 -0.62 -2.93 9.15
C ALA A 119 -1.23 -1.87 10.06
N ALA A 120 -0.48 -0.83 10.41
CA ALA A 120 -1.00 0.28 11.21
C ALA A 120 -2.17 0.98 10.48
N LEU A 121 -2.00 1.29 9.20
CA LEU A 121 -3.06 1.89 8.40
C LEU A 121 -4.31 0.98 8.32
N ALA A 122 -4.14 -0.33 8.19
CA ALA A 122 -5.26 -1.27 8.14
C ALA A 122 -6.10 -1.25 9.43
N GLU A 123 -5.42 -1.24 10.58
CA GLU A 123 -6.08 -1.19 11.89
C GLU A 123 -6.70 0.19 12.19
N GLU A 124 -5.93 1.26 12.03
CA GLU A 124 -6.37 2.63 12.31
C GLU A 124 -7.48 3.09 11.37
N GLY A 125 -7.41 2.67 10.11
CA GLY A 125 -8.38 2.99 9.08
C GLY A 125 -9.62 2.09 9.10
N ALA A 126 -9.73 1.12 10.00
CA ALA A 126 -10.83 0.15 10.07
C ALA A 126 -11.14 -0.47 8.69
N TYR A 127 -10.11 -0.98 8.02
CA TYR A 127 -10.27 -1.69 6.76
C TYR A 127 -10.73 -3.13 7.01
N ASP A 128 -11.64 -3.62 6.17
CA ASP A 128 -12.16 -4.98 6.25
C ASP A 128 -11.25 -5.96 5.51
N LEU A 129 -10.55 -5.48 4.47
CA LEU A 129 -9.70 -6.29 3.62
C LEU A 129 -8.43 -5.54 3.19
N VAL A 130 -7.29 -6.20 3.34
CA VAL A 130 -6.02 -5.77 2.73
C VAL A 130 -5.70 -6.68 1.55
N VAL A 131 -5.47 -6.10 0.37
CA VAL A 131 -5.11 -6.87 -0.84
C VAL A 131 -3.66 -6.60 -1.18
N THR A 132 -2.88 -7.66 -1.38
CA THR A 132 -1.47 -7.60 -1.74
C THR A 132 -1.14 -8.54 -2.88
N GLY A 133 -0.19 -8.13 -3.73
CA GLY A 133 0.39 -8.99 -4.76
C GLY A 133 1.78 -9.53 -4.40
N PRO A 134 2.28 -10.53 -5.13
CA PRO A 134 3.64 -10.99 -4.96
C PRO A 134 4.62 -9.93 -5.49
N ARG A 135 5.63 -9.60 -4.70
CA ARG A 135 6.73 -8.79 -5.17
C ARG A 135 7.76 -9.71 -5.83
N PRO A 136 8.21 -9.41 -7.07
CA PRO A 136 9.30 -10.17 -7.66
C PRO A 136 10.55 -10.01 -6.79
N VAL A 137 10.97 -11.10 -6.16
CA VAL A 137 12.19 -11.13 -5.35
C VAL A 137 13.32 -11.52 -6.28
N GLY A 138 14.26 -10.61 -6.52
CA GLY A 138 15.50 -10.95 -7.24
C GLY A 138 16.21 -12.16 -6.60
N ARG A 139 17.00 -12.90 -7.40
CA ARG A 139 17.63 -14.18 -7.00
C ARG A 139 18.35 -14.16 -5.64
N LEU A 140 18.90 -13.01 -5.21
CA LEU A 140 19.59 -12.84 -3.92
C LEU A 140 18.64 -12.50 -2.76
N GLY A 141 17.45 -11.99 -3.02
CA GLY A 141 16.49 -11.57 -1.98
C GLY A 141 15.63 -12.69 -1.42
N ARG A 142 15.67 -13.88 -2.01
CA ARG A 142 14.81 -15.02 -1.60
C ARG A 142 15.06 -15.52 -0.17
N LEU A 143 16.27 -15.37 0.35
CA LEU A 143 16.65 -15.90 1.67
C LEU A 143 16.41 -14.92 2.82
N LEU A 144 16.26 -13.61 2.60
CA LEU A 144 16.35 -12.61 3.67
C LEU A 144 15.09 -11.75 3.87
N ARG A 145 14.09 -11.79 3.00
CA ARG A 145 12.89 -10.97 3.16
C ARG A 145 11.62 -11.81 3.16
N ARG A 146 11.10 -12.07 4.36
CA ARG A 146 9.69 -12.46 4.51
C ARG A 146 8.83 -11.45 3.76
N SER A 147 7.95 -11.94 2.84
CA SER A 147 7.11 -11.08 2.01
C SER A 147 6.31 -10.10 2.88
N VAL A 148 6.00 -8.93 2.34
CA VAL A 148 5.13 -7.95 3.01
C VAL A 148 3.83 -8.63 3.46
N THR A 149 3.25 -9.46 2.61
CA THR A 149 2.05 -10.27 2.89
C THR A 149 2.20 -11.13 4.16
N HIS A 150 3.28 -11.89 4.31
CA HIS A 150 3.48 -12.72 5.50
C HIS A 150 3.63 -11.89 6.78
N ARG A 151 4.24 -10.72 6.68
CA ARG A 151 4.38 -9.81 7.82
C ARG A 151 3.09 -9.06 8.15
N LEU A 152 2.24 -8.79 7.15
CA LEU A 152 0.91 -8.26 7.38
C LEU A 152 0.05 -9.26 8.13
N LEU A 153 -0.01 -10.52 7.68
CA LEU A 153 -0.76 -11.60 8.35
C LEU A 153 -0.39 -11.78 9.82
N SER A 154 0.85 -11.47 10.22
CA SER A 154 1.31 -11.56 11.61
C SER A 154 1.14 -10.28 12.41
N ARG A 155 0.64 -9.19 11.82
CA ARG A 155 0.61 -7.85 12.43
C ARG A 155 -0.73 -7.15 12.38
N THR A 156 -1.68 -7.66 11.62
CA THR A 156 -3.03 -7.11 11.52
C THR A 156 -4.08 -8.17 11.81
N HIS A 157 -5.18 -7.76 12.42
CA HIS A 157 -6.39 -8.57 12.58
C HIS A 157 -7.30 -8.46 11.34
N THR A 158 -7.02 -7.51 10.45
CA THR A 158 -7.74 -7.34 9.19
C THR A 158 -7.49 -8.52 8.26
N SER A 159 -8.52 -8.98 7.55
CA SER A 159 -8.39 -10.02 6.53
C SER A 159 -7.38 -9.63 5.44
N VAL A 160 -6.53 -10.57 5.02
CA VAL A 160 -5.52 -10.31 3.99
C VAL A 160 -5.72 -11.26 2.80
N LEU A 161 -5.93 -10.70 1.61
CA LEU A 161 -5.98 -11.41 0.35
C LEU A 161 -4.63 -11.30 -0.37
N ALA A 162 -3.92 -12.42 -0.48
CA ALA A 162 -2.70 -12.52 -1.28
C ALA A 162 -3.04 -12.99 -2.69
N VAL A 163 -2.83 -12.13 -3.68
CA VAL A 163 -3.08 -12.45 -5.10
C VAL A 163 -1.81 -13.01 -5.71
N LYS A 164 -1.89 -14.13 -6.42
CA LYS A 164 -0.77 -14.64 -7.22
C LYS A 164 -0.72 -13.88 -8.55
N ALA A 165 0.48 -13.52 -9.00
CA ALA A 165 0.67 -13.16 -10.39
C ALA A 165 0.53 -14.45 -11.22
N GLY A 166 -0.35 -14.40 -12.22
CA GLY A 166 -0.50 -15.48 -13.19
C GLY A 166 0.75 -15.63 -14.06
#